data_579b25112b1c07639af92d762143f9ad
#
_entry.id   579b25112b1c07639af92d762143f9ad
#
_cell.length_a   1.000
_cell.length_b   1.000
_cell.length_c   1.000
_cell.angle_alpha   90.00
_cell.angle_beta   90.00
_cell.angle_gamma   90.00
#
_symmetry.space_group_name_H-M   'P 1'
#
loop_
_entity.id
_entity.type
_entity.pdbx_description
1 polymer ?
#
loop_
_entity_poly.entity_id
_entity_poly.type
_entity_poly.pdbx_seq_one_letter_code
_entity_poly.pdbx_strand_id
1 'polypeptide(L)'
;MILKLTGTPNPKQEAFFLAEARHIAYGGARGGGKSWAMRRKFVLLAFRYAGLKLLLLRRTLPELNENHVLPLQKELHGAVEYQSTQRAFLFPNGSRIKLGYCDREADVFQYQGQEYDVIGLEEATHFTESQMQFLTTCNRSVRTDFSPRMYYTCNPGGVGHAWVKRLFIDRNYRNSERAADYVFIPARVTDNPVLLRTNPQYLETLENLPEHLRKAYLYGNWDVLEGQFFQEFDRSLHVVSPTRLPMEWKRFRAMDWGYNDPCCVLWFAVAPEGKLYVYRELYLRKTLSSEIARRVKTLSEGERIAYTVASPDAWQQRGLKGAEGESIAEVFAKNGVPLLAADNARVPGWQRVREALHTGDDGTPELRIFETCHNLIRTLPTLTFDAHDCEDVSDLCEDHAPEALRYGLMSRPRPAAPEKRKRVYRYDPLQSTPETSPGFRGL
;
A
#
# COMPACT_ATOMS: atom_id res chain seq x y z
N MET A 1 44.13 -17.44 -3.12
CA MET A 1 43.04 -18.19 -3.81
C MET A 1 42.24 -17.19 -4.64
N ILE A 2 42.14 -17.41 -5.97
CA ILE A 2 41.33 -16.52 -6.83
C ILE A 2 39.92 -17.14 -6.90
N LEU A 3 38.94 -16.52 -6.27
CA LEU A 3 37.52 -16.90 -6.43
C LEU A 3 36.98 -16.36 -7.75
N LYS A 4 36.63 -17.22 -8.67
CA LYS A 4 35.98 -16.84 -9.92
C LYS A 4 34.46 -16.82 -9.74
N LEU A 5 33.90 -15.63 -9.54
CA LEU A 5 32.46 -15.44 -9.49
C LEU A 5 31.84 -15.61 -10.90
N THR A 6 30.79 -16.42 -11.01
CA THR A 6 30.13 -16.73 -12.27
C THR A 6 29.07 -15.68 -12.64
N GLY A 7 28.84 -15.47 -13.93
CA GLY A 7 27.85 -14.55 -14.47
C GLY A 7 28.40 -13.14 -14.69
N THR A 8 27.91 -12.49 -15.75
CA THR A 8 28.22 -11.11 -16.12
C THR A 8 27.04 -10.23 -15.81
N PRO A 9 27.22 -9.10 -15.11
CA PRO A 9 26.12 -8.17 -14.85
C PRO A 9 25.62 -7.53 -16.16
N ASN A 10 24.33 -7.26 -16.21
CA ASN A 10 23.76 -6.39 -17.23
C ASN A 10 23.95 -4.90 -16.86
N PRO A 11 23.73 -3.94 -17.79
CA PRO A 11 23.98 -2.51 -17.52
C PRO A 11 23.21 -1.95 -16.30
N LYS A 12 22.01 -2.47 -16.02
CA LYS A 12 21.21 -2.05 -14.84
C LYS A 12 21.78 -2.59 -13.53
N GLN A 13 22.31 -3.82 -13.57
CA GLN A 13 23.03 -4.41 -12.43
C GLN A 13 24.37 -3.71 -12.18
N GLU A 14 25.08 -3.30 -13.23
CA GLU A 14 26.29 -2.48 -13.10
C GLU A 14 25.97 -1.13 -12.46
N ALA A 15 24.91 -0.44 -12.91
CA ALA A 15 24.46 0.79 -12.29
C ALA A 15 24.14 0.61 -10.79
N PHE A 16 23.50 -0.52 -10.42
CA PHE A 16 23.24 -0.88 -9.02
C PHE A 16 24.57 -1.12 -8.24
N PHE A 17 25.56 -1.74 -8.85
CA PHE A 17 26.85 -1.98 -8.22
C PHE A 17 27.66 -0.68 -8.02
N LEU A 18 27.51 0.28 -8.90
CA LEU A 18 28.22 1.56 -8.85
C LEU A 18 27.50 2.64 -8.05
N ALA A 19 26.23 2.47 -7.75
CA ALA A 19 25.47 3.46 -6.98
C ALA A 19 26.04 3.68 -5.56
N GLU A 20 26.13 4.94 -5.14
CA GLU A 20 26.77 5.35 -3.88
C GLU A 20 25.83 6.05 -2.89
N ALA A 21 24.56 6.26 -3.22
CA ALA A 21 23.58 6.83 -2.31
C ALA A 21 23.43 6.02 -1.01
N ARG A 22 22.87 6.63 0.02
CA ARG A 22 22.61 5.96 1.30
C ARG A 22 21.52 4.88 1.18
N HIS A 23 20.49 5.11 0.36
CA HIS A 23 19.39 4.21 0.10
C HIS A 23 19.30 3.92 -1.40
N ILE A 24 19.55 2.69 -1.80
CA ILE A 24 19.64 2.29 -3.22
C ILE A 24 18.62 1.19 -3.47
N ALA A 25 17.60 1.48 -4.27
CA ALA A 25 16.59 0.51 -4.66
C ALA A 25 16.79 0.04 -6.11
N TYR A 26 16.72 -1.26 -6.32
CA TYR A 26 16.78 -1.92 -7.62
C TYR A 26 15.51 -2.74 -7.81
N GLY A 27 14.62 -2.28 -8.68
CA GLY A 27 13.31 -2.88 -8.74
C GLY A 27 12.42 -2.43 -9.88
N GLY A 28 11.15 -2.79 -9.79
CA GLY A 28 10.09 -2.41 -10.71
C GLY A 28 9.34 -3.60 -11.30
N ALA A 29 9.99 -4.48 -12.08
CA ALA A 29 9.34 -5.61 -12.72
C ALA A 29 9.93 -6.97 -12.30
N ARG A 30 9.22 -8.06 -12.59
CA ARG A 30 9.73 -9.43 -12.38
C ARG A 30 10.78 -9.79 -13.43
N GLY A 31 11.66 -10.74 -13.11
CA GLY A 31 12.64 -11.28 -14.06
C GLY A 31 13.89 -10.42 -14.29
N GLY A 32 14.02 -9.24 -13.68
CA GLY A 32 15.15 -8.33 -13.87
C GLY A 32 16.47 -8.74 -13.21
N GLY A 33 16.58 -9.93 -12.59
CA GLY A 33 17.79 -10.44 -11.97
C GLY A 33 18.17 -9.76 -10.65
N LYS A 34 17.19 -9.23 -9.90
CA LYS A 34 17.39 -8.44 -8.68
C LYS A 34 18.07 -9.21 -7.55
N SER A 35 17.61 -10.40 -7.22
CA SER A 35 18.16 -11.23 -6.14
C SER A 35 19.60 -11.65 -6.42
N TRP A 36 19.93 -11.94 -7.69
CA TRP A 36 21.32 -12.19 -8.10
C TRP A 36 22.18 -10.94 -7.88
N ALA A 37 21.71 -9.78 -8.30
CA ALA A 37 22.46 -8.52 -8.13
C ALA A 37 22.67 -8.18 -6.65
N MET A 38 21.66 -8.37 -5.80
CA MET A 38 21.78 -8.16 -4.35
C MET A 38 22.85 -9.05 -3.76
N ARG A 39 22.81 -10.37 -4.01
CA ARG A 39 23.85 -11.31 -3.53
C ARG A 39 25.23 -10.90 -4.03
N ARG A 40 25.36 -10.60 -5.32
CA ARG A 40 26.64 -10.21 -5.93
C ARG A 40 27.21 -8.94 -5.31
N LYS A 41 26.37 -7.92 -5.11
CA LYS A 41 26.80 -6.67 -4.45
C LYS A 41 27.31 -6.93 -3.04
N PHE A 42 26.64 -7.75 -2.26
CA PHE A 42 27.02 -8.10 -0.90
C PHE A 42 28.36 -8.86 -0.86
N VAL A 43 28.54 -9.84 -1.74
CA VAL A 43 29.78 -10.60 -1.86
C VAL A 43 30.95 -9.69 -2.26
N LEU A 44 30.74 -8.82 -3.26
CA LEU A 44 31.78 -7.88 -3.71
C LEU A 44 32.18 -6.91 -2.60
N LEU A 45 31.23 -6.38 -1.84
CA LEU A 45 31.53 -5.49 -0.71
C LEU A 45 32.26 -6.24 0.40
N ALA A 46 31.85 -7.46 0.74
CA ALA A 46 32.49 -8.27 1.77
C ALA A 46 33.95 -8.60 1.42
N PHE A 47 34.28 -8.88 0.16
CA PHE A 47 35.66 -9.09 -0.25
C PHE A 47 36.47 -7.81 -0.31
N ARG A 48 35.87 -6.69 -0.71
CA ARG A 48 36.57 -5.42 -0.90
C ARG A 48 36.99 -4.74 0.40
N TYR A 49 36.10 -4.82 1.42
CA TYR A 49 36.30 -4.10 2.69
C TYR A 49 36.46 -5.12 3.83
N ALA A 50 37.66 -5.21 4.41
CA ALA A 50 37.92 -6.13 5.51
C ALA A 50 37.11 -5.79 6.75
N GLY A 51 36.55 -6.81 7.42
CA GLY A 51 35.77 -6.64 8.65
C GLY A 51 34.37 -6.03 8.46
N LEU A 52 33.86 -5.93 7.23
CA LEU A 52 32.56 -5.35 6.95
C LEU A 52 31.41 -6.20 7.50
N LYS A 53 30.44 -5.57 8.17
CA LYS A 53 29.28 -6.21 8.75
C LYS A 53 28.06 -5.98 7.85
N LEU A 54 27.59 -7.04 7.16
CA LEU A 54 26.45 -6.96 6.26
C LEU A 54 25.29 -7.80 6.83
N LEU A 55 24.06 -7.28 6.70
CA LEU A 55 22.80 -7.94 7.04
C LEU A 55 21.93 -7.99 5.80
N LEU A 56 21.54 -9.20 5.37
CA LEU A 56 20.60 -9.41 4.28
C LEU A 56 19.31 -10.00 4.84
N LEU A 57 18.20 -9.32 4.60
CA LEU A 57 16.89 -9.64 5.15
C LEU A 57 15.90 -10.02 4.05
N ARG A 58 15.05 -11.00 4.35
CA ARG A 58 13.84 -11.32 3.63
C ARG A 58 12.67 -11.47 4.60
N ARG A 59 11.44 -11.48 4.13
CA ARG A 59 10.28 -11.60 5.02
C ARG A 59 10.31 -12.90 5.81
N THR A 60 10.47 -14.04 5.13
CA THR A 60 10.41 -15.36 5.76
C THR A 60 11.74 -16.11 5.66
N LEU A 61 11.99 -17.00 6.64
CA LEU A 61 13.20 -17.82 6.66
C LEU A 61 13.26 -18.86 5.52
N PRO A 62 12.16 -19.56 5.13
CA PRO A 62 12.19 -20.47 3.98
C PRO A 62 12.59 -19.77 2.68
N GLU A 63 11.99 -18.61 2.39
CA GLU A 63 12.33 -17.84 1.20
C GLU A 63 13.78 -17.34 1.21
N LEU A 64 14.28 -16.91 2.37
CA LEU A 64 15.68 -16.52 2.54
C LEU A 64 16.62 -17.67 2.23
N ASN A 65 16.30 -18.88 2.72
CA ASN A 65 17.10 -20.07 2.49
C ASN A 65 17.20 -20.41 1.01
N GLU A 66 16.07 -20.52 0.31
CA GLU A 66 16.03 -20.86 -1.12
C GLU A 66 16.68 -19.80 -2.00
N ASN A 67 16.41 -18.54 -1.74
CA ASN A 67 16.85 -17.45 -2.64
C ASN A 67 18.28 -16.95 -2.35
N HIS A 68 18.81 -17.15 -1.15
CA HIS A 68 20.10 -16.59 -0.76
C HIS A 68 21.07 -17.60 -0.15
N VAL A 69 20.64 -18.40 0.85
CA VAL A 69 21.57 -19.31 1.55
C VAL A 69 22.12 -20.35 0.58
N LEU A 70 21.26 -21.12 -0.06
CA LEU A 70 21.68 -22.19 -0.97
C LEU A 70 22.49 -21.68 -2.18
N PRO A 71 22.07 -20.59 -2.87
CA PRO A 71 22.89 -20.03 -3.94
C PRO A 71 24.26 -19.51 -3.48
N LEU A 72 24.34 -18.84 -2.31
CA LEU A 72 25.60 -18.35 -1.78
C LEU A 72 26.52 -19.50 -1.34
N GLN A 73 26.00 -20.55 -0.72
CA GLN A 73 26.78 -21.74 -0.37
C GLN A 73 27.42 -22.39 -1.62
N LYS A 74 26.62 -22.50 -2.70
CA LYS A 74 27.09 -23.06 -3.97
C LYS A 74 28.17 -22.16 -4.61
N GLU A 75 27.94 -20.85 -4.60
CA GLU A 75 28.83 -19.88 -5.27
C GLU A 75 30.14 -19.66 -4.50
N LEU A 76 30.10 -19.68 -3.18
CA LEU A 76 31.24 -19.39 -2.30
C LEU A 76 31.92 -20.64 -1.74
N HIS A 77 31.53 -21.80 -2.22
CA HIS A 77 32.06 -23.10 -1.75
C HIS A 77 33.60 -23.10 -1.76
N GLY A 78 34.19 -23.52 -0.65
CA GLY A 78 35.64 -23.59 -0.48
C GLY A 78 36.37 -22.25 -0.29
N ALA A 79 35.68 -21.11 -0.42
CA ALA A 79 36.29 -19.77 -0.26
C ALA A 79 35.79 -19.03 0.98
N VAL A 80 34.57 -19.32 1.43
CA VAL A 80 33.87 -18.64 2.54
C VAL A 80 33.16 -19.69 3.38
N GLU A 81 33.32 -19.61 4.71
CA GLU A 81 32.67 -20.49 5.66
C GLU A 81 31.21 -20.06 5.91
N TYR A 82 30.27 -21.01 5.87
CA TYR A 82 28.88 -20.78 6.29
C TYR A 82 28.63 -21.38 7.66
N GLN A 83 28.33 -20.56 8.65
CA GLN A 83 27.95 -20.96 10.00
C GLN A 83 26.41 -21.00 10.12
N SER A 84 25.85 -22.20 10.10
CA SER A 84 24.40 -22.43 10.12
C SER A 84 23.72 -21.92 11.39
N THR A 85 24.36 -22.08 12.55
CA THR A 85 23.84 -21.61 13.86
C THR A 85 23.70 -20.09 13.92
N GLN A 86 24.62 -19.36 13.31
CA GLN A 86 24.61 -17.91 13.24
C GLN A 86 23.92 -17.40 11.97
N ARG A 87 23.63 -18.28 11.02
CA ARG A 87 23.15 -17.93 9.67
C ARG A 87 24.03 -16.87 9.01
N ALA A 88 25.33 -17.10 9.02
CA ALA A 88 26.30 -16.12 8.54
C ALA A 88 27.38 -16.75 7.66
N PHE A 89 27.74 -16.03 6.59
CA PHE A 89 28.91 -16.30 5.79
C PHE A 89 30.10 -15.50 6.34
N LEU A 90 31.17 -16.19 6.71
CA LEU A 90 32.38 -15.61 7.27
C LEU A 90 33.50 -15.59 6.22
N PHE A 91 33.95 -14.40 5.88
CA PHE A 91 34.96 -14.17 4.86
C PHE A 91 36.37 -14.18 5.48
N PRO A 92 37.41 -14.61 4.72
CA PRO A 92 38.78 -14.69 5.24
C PRO A 92 39.35 -13.35 5.72
N ASN A 93 38.83 -12.22 5.23
CA ASN A 93 39.24 -10.87 5.63
C ASN A 93 38.48 -10.34 6.87
N GLY A 94 37.74 -11.20 7.57
CA GLY A 94 36.95 -10.85 8.76
C GLY A 94 35.57 -10.23 8.48
N SER A 95 35.21 -10.02 7.20
CA SER A 95 33.85 -9.57 6.85
C SER A 95 32.84 -10.68 7.06
N ARG A 96 31.57 -10.30 7.31
CA ARG A 96 30.49 -11.27 7.48
C ARG A 96 29.19 -10.81 6.81
N ILE A 97 28.50 -11.74 6.16
CA ILE A 97 27.12 -11.54 5.69
C ILE A 97 26.20 -12.35 6.58
N LYS A 98 25.48 -11.68 7.48
CA LYS A 98 24.41 -12.29 8.30
C LYS A 98 23.13 -12.32 7.50
N LEU A 99 22.42 -13.44 7.57
CA LEU A 99 21.13 -13.67 6.91
C LEU A 99 20.03 -13.67 7.96
N GLY A 100 19.01 -12.84 7.77
CA GLY A 100 17.93 -12.65 8.73
C GLY A 100 16.56 -12.52 8.09
N TYR A 101 15.53 -12.50 8.92
CA TYR A 101 14.13 -12.36 8.48
C TYR A 101 13.33 -11.46 9.43
N CYS A 102 12.20 -10.96 8.94
CA CYS A 102 11.19 -10.21 9.72
C CYS A 102 9.81 -10.56 9.17
N ASP A 103 9.20 -11.60 9.72
CA ASP A 103 7.86 -12.05 9.34
C ASP A 103 6.78 -11.18 10.00
N ARG A 104 6.95 -10.91 11.30
CA ARG A 104 6.05 -10.09 12.11
C ARG A 104 6.66 -8.72 12.38
N GLU A 105 5.81 -7.75 12.72
CA GLU A 105 6.24 -6.38 13.04
C GLU A 105 7.30 -6.35 14.15
N ALA A 106 7.12 -7.17 15.19
CA ALA A 106 8.04 -7.25 16.33
C ALA A 106 9.39 -7.92 16.02
N ASP A 107 9.52 -8.62 14.90
CA ASP A 107 10.76 -9.37 14.60
C ASP A 107 11.97 -8.46 14.39
N VAL A 108 11.74 -7.19 14.09
CA VAL A 108 12.84 -6.21 13.98
C VAL A 108 13.60 -6.03 15.28
N PHE A 109 12.97 -6.25 16.43
CA PHE A 109 13.61 -6.09 17.74
C PHE A 109 14.75 -7.09 17.99
N GLN A 110 14.81 -8.22 17.26
CA GLN A 110 15.95 -9.13 17.31
C GLN A 110 17.27 -8.49 16.85
N TYR A 111 17.20 -7.38 16.10
CA TYR A 111 18.34 -6.60 15.62
C TYR A 111 18.67 -5.41 16.53
N GLN A 112 17.90 -5.18 17.58
CA GLN A 112 18.11 -4.07 18.51
C GLN A 112 19.53 -4.18 19.12
N GLY A 113 20.23 -3.04 19.19
CA GLY A 113 21.58 -2.97 19.71
C GLY A 113 22.67 -3.49 18.77
N GLN A 114 22.32 -4.06 17.62
CA GLN A 114 23.30 -4.51 16.62
C GLN A 114 23.63 -3.38 15.65
N GLU A 115 24.82 -3.48 15.04
CA GLU A 115 25.34 -2.50 14.09
C GLU A 115 25.77 -3.18 12.79
N TYR A 116 25.34 -2.58 11.67
CA TYR A 116 25.66 -3.08 10.33
C TYR A 116 26.07 -1.94 9.42
N ASP A 117 27.18 -2.14 8.71
CA ASP A 117 27.66 -1.22 7.68
C ASP A 117 26.74 -1.24 6.46
N VAL A 118 26.19 -2.42 6.15
CA VAL A 118 25.30 -2.64 5.01
C VAL A 118 24.06 -3.43 5.46
N ILE A 119 22.88 -2.94 5.10
CA ILE A 119 21.64 -3.68 5.26
C ILE A 119 20.97 -3.82 3.90
N GLY A 120 20.54 -5.02 3.53
CA GLY A 120 19.73 -5.31 2.34
C GLY A 120 18.36 -5.82 2.72
N LEU A 121 17.33 -5.18 2.18
CA LEU A 121 15.95 -5.65 2.26
C LEU A 121 15.57 -6.24 0.90
N GLU A 122 15.46 -7.55 0.81
CA GLU A 122 14.99 -8.18 -0.40
C GLU A 122 13.47 -8.32 -0.38
N GLU A 123 12.85 -8.00 -1.52
CA GLU A 123 11.40 -7.77 -1.64
C GLU A 123 10.93 -6.74 -0.60
N ALA A 124 11.54 -5.54 -0.65
CA ALA A 124 11.33 -4.48 0.34
C ALA A 124 9.87 -4.07 0.53
N THR A 125 9.04 -4.28 -0.48
CA THR A 125 7.59 -4.07 -0.39
C THR A 125 6.87 -5.07 0.52
N HIS A 126 7.55 -6.12 0.99
CA HIS A 126 7.01 -7.03 2.01
C HIS A 126 7.26 -6.54 3.45
N PHE A 127 8.02 -5.46 3.64
CA PHE A 127 8.31 -4.87 4.94
C PHE A 127 7.49 -3.60 5.13
N THR A 128 7.01 -3.35 6.35
CA THR A 128 6.33 -2.11 6.69
C THR A 128 7.30 -0.92 6.74
N GLU A 129 6.79 0.32 6.66
CA GLU A 129 7.62 1.51 6.82
C GLU A 129 8.28 1.55 8.22
N SER A 130 7.56 1.11 9.27
CA SER A 130 8.08 1.01 10.63
C SER A 130 9.26 0.05 10.74
N GLN A 131 9.16 -1.13 10.12
CA GLN A 131 10.26 -2.10 10.07
C GLN A 131 11.49 -1.51 9.36
N MET A 132 11.29 -0.87 8.21
CA MET A 132 12.37 -0.22 7.47
C MET A 132 13.03 0.90 8.29
N GLN A 133 12.24 1.75 8.93
CA GLN A 133 12.76 2.83 9.78
C GLN A 133 13.56 2.27 10.97
N PHE A 134 13.06 1.24 11.66
CA PHE A 134 13.79 0.60 12.75
C PHE A 134 15.14 0.04 12.27
N LEU A 135 15.15 -0.71 11.17
CA LEU A 135 16.37 -1.30 10.61
C LEU A 135 17.36 -0.21 10.17
N THR A 136 16.87 0.94 9.71
CA THR A 136 17.73 2.09 9.39
C THR A 136 18.49 2.58 10.63
N THR A 137 17.94 2.46 11.84
CA THR A 137 18.69 2.80 13.08
C THR A 137 19.84 1.85 13.37
N CYS A 138 19.78 0.62 12.86
CA CYS A 138 20.86 -0.38 12.96
C CYS A 138 21.94 -0.19 11.87
N ASN A 139 21.67 0.63 10.84
CA ASN A 139 22.61 0.93 9.75
C ASN A 139 23.53 2.08 10.16
N ARG A 140 24.53 1.74 10.93
CA ARG A 140 25.53 2.69 11.47
C ARG A 140 26.92 2.03 11.52
N SER A 141 27.96 2.85 11.43
CA SER A 141 29.34 2.39 11.41
C SER A 141 30.27 3.48 11.98
N VAL A 142 31.35 3.04 12.60
CA VAL A 142 32.46 3.91 13.01
C VAL A 142 33.63 3.88 12.01
N ARG A 143 33.43 3.23 10.87
CA ARG A 143 34.44 3.08 9.81
C ARG A 143 34.65 4.41 9.07
N THR A 144 35.87 4.67 8.66
CA THR A 144 36.23 5.84 7.85
C THR A 144 36.40 5.52 6.36
N ASP A 145 36.54 4.21 6.04
CA ASP A 145 36.75 3.73 4.65
C ASP A 145 35.44 3.30 3.96
N PHE A 146 34.32 3.27 4.68
CA PHE A 146 33.02 2.90 4.14
C PHE A 146 31.89 3.63 4.86
N SER A 147 31.00 4.27 4.10
CA SER A 147 29.78 4.90 4.64
C SER A 147 28.61 3.91 4.67
N PRO A 148 27.82 3.85 5.77
CA PRO A 148 26.69 2.96 5.87
C PRO A 148 25.69 3.11 4.72
N ARG A 149 25.21 1.99 4.18
CA ARG A 149 24.26 1.95 3.05
C ARG A 149 23.17 0.92 3.23
N MET A 150 22.00 1.24 2.71
CA MET A 150 20.87 0.32 2.62
C MET A 150 20.55 0.01 1.16
N TYR A 151 20.39 -1.26 0.86
CA TYR A 151 20.02 -1.77 -0.46
C TYR A 151 18.65 -2.41 -0.42
N TYR A 152 17.86 -2.18 -1.46
CA TYR A 152 16.51 -2.68 -1.57
C TYR A 152 16.31 -3.37 -2.92
N THR A 153 15.70 -4.55 -2.93
CA THR A 153 15.05 -5.05 -4.14
C THR A 153 13.55 -4.97 -3.96
N CYS A 154 12.80 -4.65 -5.01
CA CYS A 154 11.36 -4.47 -4.88
C CYS A 154 10.62 -4.71 -6.20
N ASN A 155 9.36 -5.11 -6.04
CA ASN A 155 8.33 -5.11 -7.09
C ASN A 155 7.13 -4.30 -6.58
N PRO A 156 6.25 -3.78 -7.45
CA PRO A 156 4.96 -3.26 -7.03
C PRO A 156 4.14 -4.32 -6.28
N GLY A 157 3.46 -3.92 -5.22
CA GLY A 157 2.64 -4.81 -4.38
C GLY A 157 3.14 -4.94 -2.95
N GLY A 158 2.32 -5.56 -2.08
CA GLY A 158 2.65 -5.82 -0.68
C GLY A 158 2.47 -4.62 0.26
N VAL A 159 2.57 -4.89 1.56
CA VAL A 159 2.30 -3.92 2.65
C VAL A 159 3.21 -2.68 2.62
N GLY A 160 4.41 -2.81 2.08
CA GLY A 160 5.39 -1.72 1.97
C GLY A 160 5.31 -0.94 0.68
N HIS A 161 4.39 -1.26 -0.23
CA HIS A 161 4.30 -0.58 -1.53
C HIS A 161 4.26 0.93 -1.40
N ALA A 162 3.44 1.44 -0.47
CA ALA A 162 3.22 2.88 -0.32
C ALA A 162 4.51 3.64 0.03
N TRP A 163 5.32 3.15 0.98
CA TRP A 163 6.55 3.82 1.37
C TRP A 163 7.65 3.68 0.32
N VAL A 164 7.76 2.52 -0.37
CA VAL A 164 8.71 2.33 -1.48
C VAL A 164 8.36 3.26 -2.63
N LYS A 165 7.07 3.31 -3.03
CA LYS A 165 6.60 4.21 -4.08
C LYS A 165 6.88 5.67 -3.70
N ARG A 166 6.52 6.10 -2.50
CA ARG A 166 6.75 7.47 -2.00
C ARG A 166 8.21 7.89 -2.10
N LEU A 167 9.14 7.06 -1.57
CA LEU A 167 10.56 7.40 -1.49
C LEU A 167 11.28 7.31 -2.84
N PHE A 168 11.05 6.25 -3.61
CA PHE A 168 11.88 5.91 -4.75
C PHE A 168 11.26 6.25 -6.11
N ILE A 169 9.91 6.25 -6.21
CA ILE A 169 9.21 6.49 -7.46
C ILE A 169 8.68 7.92 -7.53
N ASP A 170 7.83 8.30 -6.56
CA ASP A 170 7.21 9.63 -6.50
C ASP A 170 8.20 10.70 -5.99
N ARG A 171 9.29 10.27 -5.33
CA ARG A 171 10.32 11.15 -4.75
C ARG A 171 9.72 12.21 -3.81
N ASN A 172 8.70 11.82 -3.07
CA ASN A 172 8.00 12.66 -2.11
C ASN A 172 8.66 12.51 -0.73
N TYR A 173 9.55 13.43 -0.40
CA TYR A 173 10.37 13.38 0.81
C TYR A 173 9.75 14.20 1.94
N ARG A 174 9.85 13.66 3.16
CA ARG A 174 9.49 14.37 4.40
C ARG A 174 10.65 15.27 4.84
N ASN A 175 10.41 16.21 5.77
CA ASN A 175 11.41 17.21 6.19
C ASN A 175 12.77 16.66 6.64
N SER A 176 12.82 15.42 7.15
CA SER A 176 14.06 14.76 7.60
C SER A 176 14.76 13.95 6.49
N GLU A 177 14.15 13.83 5.32
CA GLU A 177 14.63 13.01 4.19
C GLU A 177 15.27 13.92 3.12
N ARG A 178 16.43 13.54 2.62
CA ARG A 178 17.13 14.32 1.59
C ARG A 178 17.12 13.56 0.26
N ALA A 179 16.70 14.22 -0.80
CA ALA A 179 16.60 13.62 -2.14
C ALA A 179 17.91 12.94 -2.60
N ALA A 180 19.06 13.51 -2.26
CA ALA A 180 20.38 12.96 -2.62
C ALA A 180 20.68 11.60 -1.95
N ASP A 181 19.99 11.25 -0.87
CA ASP A 181 20.19 9.99 -0.16
C ASP A 181 19.50 8.81 -0.85
N TYR A 182 18.62 9.03 -1.83
CA TYR A 182 17.76 8.01 -2.43
C TYR A 182 18.00 7.87 -3.94
N VAL A 183 18.26 6.64 -4.39
CA VAL A 183 18.39 6.28 -5.81
C VAL A 183 17.51 5.10 -6.14
N PHE A 184 16.76 5.20 -7.24
CA PHE A 184 15.99 4.10 -7.81
C PHE A 184 16.56 3.70 -9.17
N ILE A 185 16.83 2.41 -9.34
CA ILE A 185 17.29 1.83 -10.60
C ILE A 185 16.21 0.87 -11.09
N PRO A 186 15.49 1.21 -12.18
CA PRO A 186 14.43 0.34 -12.70
C PRO A 186 15.02 -0.93 -13.31
N ALA A 187 14.35 -2.08 -13.01
CA ALA A 187 14.67 -3.40 -13.54
C ALA A 187 13.46 -4.01 -14.22
N ARG A 188 13.63 -4.47 -15.46
CA ARG A 188 12.61 -5.16 -16.26
C ARG A 188 13.11 -6.52 -16.71
N VAL A 189 12.23 -7.41 -17.11
CA VAL A 189 12.61 -8.70 -17.71
C VAL A 189 13.47 -8.50 -18.96
N THR A 190 13.20 -7.46 -19.75
CA THR A 190 13.94 -7.11 -20.96
C THR A 190 15.39 -6.69 -20.68
N ASP A 191 15.71 -6.28 -19.46
CA ASP A 191 17.07 -5.95 -19.03
C ASP A 191 17.90 -7.20 -18.70
N ASN A 192 17.28 -8.40 -18.69
CA ASN A 192 17.94 -9.66 -18.31
C ASN A 192 18.10 -10.62 -19.49
N PRO A 193 19.13 -10.43 -20.34
CA PRO A 193 19.37 -11.24 -21.52
C PRO A 193 19.69 -12.70 -21.17
N VAL A 194 20.15 -13.00 -19.97
CA VAL A 194 20.40 -14.38 -19.53
C VAL A 194 19.09 -15.12 -19.38
N LEU A 195 18.12 -14.54 -18.69
CA LEU A 195 16.81 -15.15 -18.51
C LEU A 195 16.09 -15.34 -19.84
N LEU A 196 16.10 -14.34 -20.71
CA LEU A 196 15.45 -14.40 -22.01
C LEU A 196 16.07 -15.46 -22.95
N ARG A 197 17.38 -15.72 -22.84
CA ARG A 197 18.03 -16.80 -23.59
C ARG A 197 17.76 -18.19 -23.03
N THR A 198 17.71 -18.32 -21.70
CA THR A 198 17.50 -19.62 -21.06
C THR A 198 16.02 -20.01 -20.94
N ASN A 199 15.14 -19.04 -20.88
CA ASN A 199 13.69 -19.24 -20.80
C ASN A 199 12.94 -18.14 -21.60
N PRO A 200 12.92 -18.23 -22.96
CA PRO A 200 12.24 -17.23 -23.79
C PRO A 200 10.74 -17.16 -23.53
N GLN A 201 10.10 -18.29 -23.16
CA GLN A 201 8.66 -18.37 -22.87
C GLN A 201 8.24 -17.59 -21.61
N TYR A 202 9.21 -17.21 -20.75
CA TYR A 202 8.88 -16.44 -19.55
C TYR A 202 8.30 -15.05 -19.87
N LEU A 203 8.74 -14.43 -20.96
CA LEU A 203 8.17 -13.16 -21.43
C LEU A 203 6.70 -13.33 -21.84
N GLU A 204 6.40 -14.36 -22.63
CA GLU A 204 5.02 -14.69 -23.04
C GLU A 204 4.14 -14.97 -21.80
N THR A 205 4.69 -15.66 -20.79
CA THR A 205 3.97 -15.89 -19.53
C THR A 205 3.57 -14.58 -18.86
N LEU A 206 4.46 -13.59 -18.83
CA LEU A 206 4.15 -12.27 -18.28
C LEU A 206 3.16 -11.47 -19.13
N GLU A 207 3.24 -11.60 -20.46
CA GLU A 207 2.33 -10.95 -21.40
C GLU A 207 0.89 -11.46 -21.31
N ASN A 208 0.73 -12.75 -21.02
CA ASN A 208 -0.57 -13.42 -20.88
C ASN A 208 -1.23 -13.24 -19.51
N LEU A 209 -0.59 -12.51 -18.58
CA LEU A 209 -1.21 -12.19 -17.30
C LEU A 209 -2.40 -11.23 -17.47
N PRO A 210 -3.37 -11.24 -16.54
CA PRO A 210 -4.38 -10.20 -16.44
C PRO A 210 -3.76 -8.81 -16.50
N GLU A 211 -4.46 -7.84 -17.08
CA GLU A 211 -3.92 -6.52 -17.41
C GLU A 211 -3.23 -5.83 -16.22
N HIS A 212 -3.84 -5.87 -15.04
CA HIS A 212 -3.27 -5.27 -13.82
C HIS A 212 -1.96 -5.95 -13.39
N LEU A 213 -1.87 -7.29 -13.41
CA LEU A 213 -0.65 -8.02 -13.11
C LEU A 213 0.43 -7.81 -14.18
N ARG A 214 0.03 -7.75 -15.45
CA ARG A 214 0.95 -7.44 -16.54
C ARG A 214 1.55 -6.04 -16.39
N LYS A 215 0.73 -5.02 -16.06
CA LYS A 215 1.21 -3.67 -15.75
C LYS A 215 2.24 -3.67 -14.61
N ALA A 216 1.97 -4.41 -13.53
CA ALA A 216 2.87 -4.49 -12.39
C ALA A 216 4.14 -5.31 -12.68
N TYR A 217 4.00 -6.52 -13.23
CA TYR A 217 5.09 -7.50 -13.33
C TYR A 217 5.95 -7.36 -14.57
N LEU A 218 5.35 -7.00 -15.72
CA LEU A 218 6.08 -6.80 -16.95
C LEU A 218 6.62 -5.39 -17.09
N TYR A 219 5.78 -4.40 -16.82
CA TYR A 219 6.16 -3.00 -17.04
C TYR A 219 6.68 -2.31 -15.77
N GLY A 220 6.49 -2.92 -14.58
CA GLY A 220 6.92 -2.32 -13.32
C GLY A 220 6.14 -1.06 -12.97
N ASN A 221 4.84 -1.03 -13.31
CA ASN A 221 3.98 0.10 -13.00
C ASN A 221 3.64 0.11 -11.50
N TRP A 222 3.97 1.19 -10.83
CA TRP A 222 3.74 1.41 -9.40
C TRP A 222 2.36 2.00 -9.06
N ASP A 223 1.56 2.29 -10.05
CA ASP A 223 0.18 2.73 -9.84
C ASP A 223 -0.82 1.55 -9.81
N VAL A 224 -0.32 0.34 -10.02
CA VAL A 224 -1.09 -0.91 -9.99
C VAL A 224 -0.50 -1.85 -8.94
N LEU A 225 -1.36 -2.34 -8.03
CA LEU A 225 -0.96 -3.21 -6.91
C LEU A 225 -1.39 -4.67 -7.15
N GLU A 226 -0.48 -5.61 -6.89
CA GLU A 226 -0.85 -7.01 -6.71
C GLU A 226 -1.68 -7.15 -5.43
N GLY A 227 -2.83 -7.82 -5.51
CA GLY A 227 -3.73 -7.98 -4.36
C GLY A 227 -4.45 -6.71 -3.95
N GLN A 228 -4.53 -5.71 -4.82
CA GLN A 228 -5.31 -4.49 -4.57
C GLN A 228 -6.76 -4.84 -4.30
N PHE A 229 -7.26 -4.38 -3.15
CA PHE A 229 -8.62 -4.64 -2.73
C PHE A 229 -9.65 -3.89 -3.60
N PHE A 230 -9.38 -2.62 -3.92
CA PHE A 230 -10.22 -1.79 -4.81
C PHE A 230 -9.59 -1.67 -6.19
N GLN A 231 -9.80 -2.66 -7.05
CA GLN A 231 -9.34 -2.65 -8.44
C GLN A 231 -10.10 -1.62 -9.30
N GLU A 232 -11.27 -1.20 -8.83
CA GLU A 232 -12.14 -0.21 -9.46
C GLU A 232 -11.57 1.22 -9.35
N PHE A 233 -10.64 1.45 -8.42
CA PHE A 233 -10.04 2.77 -8.25
C PHE A 233 -9.09 3.11 -9.40
N ASP A 234 -9.44 4.13 -10.16
CA ASP A 234 -8.59 4.73 -11.18
C ASP A 234 -8.39 6.22 -10.86
N ARG A 235 -7.14 6.64 -10.68
CA ARG A 235 -6.82 8.02 -10.33
C ARG A 235 -7.33 9.01 -11.37
N SER A 236 -7.29 8.68 -12.66
CA SER A 236 -7.73 9.55 -13.74
C SER A 236 -9.24 9.76 -13.77
N LEU A 237 -10.01 8.82 -13.23
CA LEU A 237 -11.47 8.87 -13.19
C LEU A 237 -12.00 9.44 -11.86
N HIS A 238 -11.35 9.09 -10.74
CA HIS A 238 -11.86 9.37 -9.41
C HIS A 238 -11.27 10.64 -8.78
N VAL A 239 -10.06 11.05 -9.19
CA VAL A 239 -9.41 12.23 -8.62
C VAL A 239 -9.63 13.42 -9.54
N VAL A 240 -10.18 14.49 -8.96
CA VAL A 240 -10.52 15.71 -9.69
C VAL A 240 -9.89 16.93 -9.03
N SER A 241 -9.59 17.93 -9.85
CA SER A 241 -9.09 19.22 -9.34
C SER A 241 -10.14 19.90 -8.46
N PRO A 242 -9.73 20.57 -7.36
CA PRO A 242 -10.63 21.29 -6.49
C PRO A 242 -11.41 22.36 -7.24
N THR A 243 -12.72 22.33 -7.10
CA THR A 243 -13.63 23.33 -7.65
C THR A 243 -14.53 23.89 -6.56
N ARG A 244 -15.08 25.08 -6.77
CA ARG A 244 -16.04 25.66 -5.84
C ARG A 244 -17.36 24.90 -5.93
N LEU A 245 -17.69 24.15 -4.87
CA LEU A 245 -18.94 23.40 -4.79
C LEU A 245 -20.10 24.34 -4.43
N PRO A 246 -21.28 24.20 -5.06
CA PRO A 246 -22.46 24.98 -4.74
C PRO A 246 -22.84 24.92 -3.25
N MET A 247 -23.32 26.03 -2.70
CA MET A 247 -23.64 26.13 -1.26
C MET A 247 -24.88 25.30 -0.88
N GLU A 248 -25.78 25.09 -1.83
CA GLU A 248 -27.02 24.31 -1.71
C GLU A 248 -26.78 22.81 -1.66
N TRP A 249 -25.61 22.30 -2.05
CA TRP A 249 -25.32 20.89 -1.96
C TRP A 249 -25.27 20.44 -0.50
N LYS A 250 -25.93 19.34 -0.20
CA LYS A 250 -25.91 18.74 1.13
C LYS A 250 -24.51 18.30 1.48
N ARG A 251 -24.04 18.70 2.67
CA ARG A 251 -22.69 18.36 3.16
C ARG A 251 -22.78 17.59 4.46
N PHE A 252 -21.89 16.63 4.63
CA PHE A 252 -21.75 15.85 5.85
C PHE A 252 -20.27 15.47 6.03
N ARG A 253 -19.95 14.88 7.17
CA ARG A 253 -18.58 14.44 7.48
C ARG A 253 -18.59 13.00 7.96
N ALA A 254 -17.47 12.32 7.77
CA ALA A 254 -17.20 11.02 8.37
C ALA A 254 -15.82 11.02 9.01
N MET A 255 -15.69 10.32 10.13
CA MET A 255 -14.48 10.27 10.91
C MET A 255 -14.14 8.84 11.31
N ASP A 256 -12.89 8.47 11.09
CA ASP A 256 -12.25 7.34 11.76
C ASP A 256 -11.33 7.88 12.85
N TRP A 257 -11.55 7.42 14.10
CA TRP A 257 -10.84 7.94 15.26
C TRP A 257 -9.57 7.14 15.53
N GLY A 258 -8.45 7.85 15.72
CA GLY A 258 -7.20 7.31 16.22
C GLY A 258 -6.42 8.36 17.04
N TYR A 259 -5.56 7.91 17.96
CA TYR A 259 -4.61 8.77 18.67
C TYR A 259 -3.18 8.40 18.28
N ASN A 260 -2.72 7.19 18.56
CA ASN A 260 -1.43 6.67 18.07
C ASN A 260 -1.48 6.42 16.58
N ASP A 261 -2.59 5.85 16.13
CA ASP A 261 -2.97 5.75 14.75
C ASP A 261 -3.59 7.07 14.27
N PRO A 262 -3.62 7.33 12.96
CA PRO A 262 -4.19 8.56 12.45
C PRO A 262 -5.67 8.70 12.76
N CYS A 263 -6.10 9.89 13.18
CA CYS A 263 -7.50 10.29 13.07
C CYS A 263 -7.72 10.90 11.69
N CYS A 264 -8.67 10.36 10.94
CA CYS A 264 -9.07 10.86 9.63
C CYS A 264 -10.48 11.43 9.67
N VAL A 265 -10.66 12.67 9.20
CA VAL A 265 -11.98 13.27 8.97
C VAL A 265 -12.10 13.64 7.50
N LEU A 266 -13.17 13.20 6.86
CA LEU A 266 -13.49 13.48 5.46
C LEU A 266 -14.77 14.32 5.37
N TRP A 267 -14.76 15.33 4.50
CA TRP A 267 -15.93 16.15 4.17
C TRP A 267 -16.51 15.73 2.83
N PHE A 268 -17.81 15.49 2.83
CA PHE A 268 -18.57 15.04 1.67
C PHE A 268 -19.54 16.10 1.22
N ALA A 269 -19.71 16.23 -0.09
CA ALA A 269 -20.77 16.99 -0.72
C ALA A 269 -21.55 16.10 -1.69
N VAL A 270 -22.87 16.26 -1.74
CA VAL A 270 -23.78 15.47 -2.56
C VAL A 270 -24.34 16.34 -3.66
N ALA A 271 -24.00 16.02 -4.89
CA ALA A 271 -24.58 16.68 -6.07
C ALA A 271 -26.05 16.26 -6.28
N PRO A 272 -26.88 17.07 -6.97
CA PRO A 272 -28.28 16.78 -7.22
C PRO A 272 -28.53 15.44 -7.92
N GLU A 273 -27.62 15.02 -8.81
CA GLU A 273 -27.64 13.74 -9.52
C GLU A 273 -27.21 12.54 -8.66
N GLY A 274 -26.90 12.78 -7.38
CA GLY A 274 -26.51 11.74 -6.43
C GLY A 274 -25.00 11.45 -6.38
N LYS A 275 -24.17 12.07 -7.20
CA LYS A 275 -22.72 11.93 -7.15
C LYS A 275 -22.15 12.49 -5.85
N LEU A 276 -21.14 11.81 -5.31
CA LEU A 276 -20.48 12.16 -4.07
C LEU A 276 -19.08 12.73 -4.31
N TYR A 277 -18.80 13.86 -3.67
CA TYR A 277 -17.49 14.49 -3.70
C TYR A 277 -16.87 14.47 -2.31
N VAL A 278 -15.71 13.85 -2.16
CA VAL A 278 -14.85 14.05 -0.97
C VAL A 278 -13.99 15.26 -1.27
N TYR A 279 -14.32 16.41 -0.66
CA TYR A 279 -13.72 17.69 -1.05
C TYR A 279 -12.70 18.25 -0.05
N ARG A 280 -12.60 17.65 1.14
CA ARG A 280 -11.63 18.04 2.17
C ARG A 280 -11.28 16.85 3.05
N GLU A 281 -10.04 16.85 3.52
CA GLU A 281 -9.47 15.84 4.41
C GLU A 281 -8.75 16.54 5.58
N LEU A 282 -8.91 16.00 6.79
CA LEU A 282 -8.07 16.28 7.93
C LEU A 282 -7.47 14.95 8.42
N TYR A 283 -6.14 14.85 8.46
CA TYR A 283 -5.44 13.62 8.82
C TYR A 283 -4.35 13.93 9.84
N LEU A 284 -4.55 13.49 11.09
CA LEU A 284 -3.70 13.87 12.23
C LEU A 284 -3.35 12.66 13.08
N ARG A 285 -2.15 12.67 13.62
CA ARG A 285 -1.66 11.69 14.62
C ARG A 285 -1.31 12.41 15.93
N LYS A 286 -1.37 11.70 17.05
CA LYS A 286 -0.94 12.17 18.39
C LYS A 286 -1.51 13.55 18.75
N THR A 287 -2.75 13.78 18.35
CA THR A 287 -3.47 15.04 18.58
C THR A 287 -4.67 14.79 19.49
N LEU A 288 -4.88 15.65 20.47
CA LEU A 288 -5.98 15.51 21.41
C LEU A 288 -7.34 15.66 20.72
N SER A 289 -8.34 14.90 21.17
CA SER A 289 -9.70 14.91 20.62
C SER A 289 -10.33 16.32 20.61
N SER A 290 -10.09 17.11 21.67
CA SER A 290 -10.56 18.50 21.77
C SER A 290 -9.93 19.42 20.73
N GLU A 291 -8.65 19.21 20.40
CA GLU A 291 -7.97 19.97 19.36
C GLU A 291 -8.48 19.59 17.97
N ILE A 292 -8.68 18.29 17.73
CA ILE A 292 -9.26 17.81 16.46
C ILE A 292 -10.66 18.39 16.29
N ALA A 293 -11.52 18.34 17.31
CA ALA A 293 -12.87 18.89 17.27
C ALA A 293 -12.87 20.38 16.93
N ARG A 294 -11.97 21.18 17.55
CA ARG A 294 -11.81 22.60 17.22
C ARG A 294 -11.41 22.81 15.78
N ARG A 295 -10.43 22.05 15.26
CA ARG A 295 -9.99 22.16 13.87
C ARG A 295 -11.11 21.77 12.89
N VAL A 296 -11.86 20.70 13.20
CA VAL A 296 -13.03 20.30 12.40
C VAL A 296 -14.08 21.41 12.36
N LYS A 297 -14.34 22.08 13.49
CA LYS A 297 -15.25 23.22 13.57
C LYS A 297 -14.75 24.39 12.69
N THR A 298 -13.51 24.81 12.88
CA THR A 298 -12.91 25.90 12.10
C THR A 298 -12.89 25.62 10.61
N LEU A 299 -12.50 24.41 10.20
CA LEU A 299 -12.50 24.00 8.78
C LEU A 299 -13.90 23.92 8.17
N SER A 300 -14.94 23.91 8.98
CA SER A 300 -16.34 23.90 8.52
C SER A 300 -17.04 25.26 8.61
N GLU A 301 -16.32 26.33 8.98
CA GLU A 301 -16.89 27.68 9.07
C GLU A 301 -17.48 28.13 7.73
N GLY A 302 -18.70 28.66 7.78
CA GLY A 302 -19.43 29.08 6.61
C GLY A 302 -20.11 27.94 5.84
N GLU A 303 -20.00 26.69 6.26
CA GLU A 303 -20.62 25.54 5.62
C GLU A 303 -21.78 24.97 6.47
N ARG A 304 -22.88 24.60 5.80
CA ARG A 304 -24.00 23.92 6.47
C ARG A 304 -23.76 22.42 6.46
N ILE A 305 -23.18 21.89 7.55
CA ILE A 305 -22.94 20.46 7.72
C ILE A 305 -24.18 19.81 8.34
N ALA A 306 -24.75 18.80 7.67
CA ALA A 306 -25.97 18.13 8.11
C ALA A 306 -25.71 17.23 9.34
N TYR A 307 -24.62 16.45 9.30
CA TYR A 307 -24.22 15.53 10.40
C TYR A 307 -22.75 15.13 10.26
N THR A 308 -22.24 14.48 11.31
CA THR A 308 -20.92 13.82 11.31
C THR A 308 -21.08 12.40 11.83
N VAL A 309 -20.71 11.39 11.04
CA VAL A 309 -20.62 10.00 11.51
C VAL A 309 -19.20 9.69 11.95
N ALA A 310 -19.04 8.83 12.94
CA ALA A 310 -17.75 8.44 13.47
C ALA A 310 -17.70 6.95 13.79
N SER A 311 -16.49 6.39 13.78
CA SER A 311 -16.25 5.00 14.21
C SER A 311 -16.87 4.75 15.62
N PRO A 312 -17.51 3.59 15.85
CA PRO A 312 -18.22 3.31 17.10
C PRO A 312 -17.36 3.35 18.35
N ASP A 313 -16.05 3.16 18.22
CA ASP A 313 -15.08 3.24 19.32
C ASP A 313 -14.95 4.66 19.92
N ALA A 314 -15.43 5.69 19.21
CA ALA A 314 -15.52 7.06 19.73
C ALA A 314 -16.46 7.19 20.95
N TRP A 315 -17.33 6.22 21.19
CA TRP A 315 -18.23 6.17 22.38
C TRP A 315 -17.68 5.34 23.53
N GLN A 316 -16.53 4.68 23.34
CA GLN A 316 -15.90 3.96 24.44
C GLN A 316 -15.40 4.92 25.52
N GLN A 317 -15.80 4.67 26.77
CA GLN A 317 -15.28 5.44 27.90
C GLN A 317 -13.82 5.07 28.16
N ARG A 318 -12.96 6.05 28.14
CA ARG A 318 -11.50 5.90 28.35
C ARG A 318 -11.11 6.52 29.69
N GLY A 319 -11.49 5.87 30.81
CA GLY A 319 -11.12 6.29 32.17
C GLY A 319 -10.26 5.24 32.88
N LEU A 320 -9.50 5.65 33.90
CA LEU A 320 -8.92 4.73 34.88
C LEU A 320 -10.05 3.98 35.60
N LYS A 321 -9.85 2.68 35.93
CA LYS A 321 -10.83 1.90 36.69
C LYS A 321 -11.32 2.70 37.93
N GLY A 322 -12.61 3.08 37.91
CA GLY A 322 -13.25 3.82 39.01
C GLY A 322 -13.41 5.35 38.82
N ALA A 323 -13.01 5.90 37.66
CA ALA A 323 -13.30 7.29 37.27
C ALA A 323 -14.10 7.29 35.96
N GLU A 324 -15.22 8.03 35.94
CA GLU A 324 -15.97 8.27 34.71
C GLU A 324 -15.12 9.11 33.75
N GLY A 325 -14.51 8.47 32.75
CA GLY A 325 -13.78 9.15 31.69
C GLY A 325 -14.72 9.61 30.59
N GLU A 326 -14.52 10.80 30.08
CA GLU A 326 -15.27 11.26 28.90
C GLU A 326 -14.96 10.43 27.67
N SER A 327 -15.99 10.09 26.90
CA SER A 327 -15.85 9.52 25.57
C SER A 327 -15.41 10.57 24.55
N ILE A 328 -14.80 10.13 23.45
CA ILE A 328 -14.43 11.04 22.35
C ILE A 328 -15.66 11.76 21.80
N ALA A 329 -16.80 11.07 21.71
CA ALA A 329 -18.06 11.65 21.24
C ALA A 329 -18.53 12.80 22.15
N GLU A 330 -18.41 12.67 23.45
CA GLU A 330 -18.73 13.76 24.41
C GLU A 330 -17.79 14.95 24.26
N VAL A 331 -16.49 14.71 24.10
CA VAL A 331 -15.51 15.79 23.86
C VAL A 331 -15.85 16.55 22.57
N PHE A 332 -16.18 15.85 21.49
CA PHE A 332 -16.57 16.48 20.22
C PHE A 332 -17.88 17.27 20.37
N ALA A 333 -18.89 16.73 21.05
CA ALA A 333 -20.17 17.41 21.32
C ALA A 333 -19.96 18.71 22.10
N LYS A 334 -19.13 18.70 23.17
CA LYS A 334 -18.76 19.89 23.94
C LYS A 334 -18.07 20.97 23.12
N ASN A 335 -17.33 20.59 22.07
CA ASN A 335 -16.69 21.52 21.15
C ASN A 335 -17.60 21.92 19.97
N GLY A 336 -18.90 21.55 19.98
CA GLY A 336 -19.89 21.92 18.99
C GLY A 336 -19.84 21.10 17.70
N VAL A 337 -19.32 19.88 17.76
CA VAL A 337 -19.26 18.92 16.66
C VAL A 337 -19.93 17.62 17.11
N PRO A 338 -21.26 17.54 17.18
CA PRO A 338 -21.94 16.30 17.58
C PRO A 338 -21.68 15.17 16.57
N LEU A 339 -21.45 13.95 17.11
CA LEU A 339 -21.16 12.75 16.32
C LEU A 339 -22.36 11.82 16.36
N LEU A 340 -22.55 11.09 15.27
CA LEU A 340 -23.44 9.94 15.13
C LEU A 340 -22.61 8.68 14.95
N ALA A 341 -23.01 7.58 15.57
CA ALA A 341 -22.32 6.30 15.41
C ALA A 341 -22.50 5.79 13.97
N ALA A 342 -21.38 5.44 13.34
CA ALA A 342 -21.39 4.83 12.02
C ALA A 342 -21.80 3.36 12.08
N ASP A 343 -22.34 2.84 10.98
CA ASP A 343 -22.48 1.42 10.79
C ASP A 343 -21.08 0.80 10.58
N ASN A 344 -20.71 -0.15 11.43
CA ASN A 344 -19.39 -0.77 11.42
C ASN A 344 -19.32 -2.10 10.63
N ALA A 345 -20.37 -2.47 9.91
CA ALA A 345 -20.35 -3.67 9.07
C ALA A 345 -19.27 -3.55 7.97
N ARG A 346 -18.13 -4.25 8.15
CA ARG A 346 -16.94 -4.09 7.28
C ARG A 346 -17.22 -4.59 5.87
N VAL A 347 -17.58 -5.85 5.69
CA VAL A 347 -17.78 -6.45 4.36
C VAL A 347 -18.84 -5.73 3.53
N PRO A 348 -20.07 -5.47 4.05
CA PRO A 348 -21.05 -4.65 3.33
C PRO A 348 -20.55 -3.23 3.04
N GLY A 349 -19.78 -2.66 3.97
CA GLY A 349 -19.23 -1.32 3.81
C GLY A 349 -18.18 -1.26 2.70
N TRP A 350 -17.29 -2.23 2.62
CA TRP A 350 -16.32 -2.34 1.51
C TRP A 350 -17.02 -2.57 0.17
N GLN A 351 -18.08 -3.38 0.17
CA GLN A 351 -18.90 -3.54 -1.03
C GLN A 351 -19.52 -2.20 -1.48
N ARG A 352 -20.00 -1.40 -0.51
CA ARG A 352 -20.54 -0.06 -0.82
C ARG A 352 -19.47 0.89 -1.39
N VAL A 353 -18.22 0.79 -0.92
CA VAL A 353 -17.09 1.55 -1.50
C VAL A 353 -16.83 1.10 -2.94
N ARG A 354 -16.80 -0.22 -3.22
CA ARG A 354 -16.64 -0.76 -4.59
C ARG A 354 -17.72 -0.23 -5.53
N GLU A 355 -18.98 -0.25 -5.09
CA GLU A 355 -20.10 0.30 -5.88
C GLU A 355 -19.95 1.78 -6.19
N ALA A 356 -19.44 2.57 -5.23
CA ALA A 356 -19.22 4.01 -5.43
C ALA A 356 -18.05 4.30 -6.38
N LEU A 357 -17.06 3.42 -6.40
CA LEU A 357 -15.92 3.47 -7.32
C LEU A 357 -16.28 2.91 -8.70
N HIS A 358 -17.27 2.03 -8.80
CA HIS A 358 -17.63 1.42 -10.07
C HIS A 358 -18.11 2.48 -11.07
N THR A 359 -17.60 2.36 -12.30
CA THR A 359 -18.00 3.25 -13.40
C THR A 359 -19.35 2.77 -13.93
N GLY A 360 -20.37 3.62 -13.84
CA GLY A 360 -21.70 3.34 -14.36
C GLY A 360 -21.78 3.31 -15.89
N ASP A 361 -22.96 3.05 -16.42
CA ASP A 361 -23.22 3.00 -17.87
C ASP A 361 -22.93 4.35 -18.57
N ASP A 362 -22.92 5.46 -17.83
CA ASP A 362 -22.58 6.80 -18.30
C ASP A 362 -21.06 7.05 -18.39
N GLY A 363 -20.23 6.04 -18.08
CA GLY A 363 -18.78 6.14 -18.07
C GLY A 363 -18.22 6.95 -16.89
N THR A 364 -19.05 7.26 -15.87
CA THR A 364 -18.61 8.07 -14.72
C THR A 364 -18.89 7.37 -13.39
N PRO A 365 -17.94 7.41 -12.41
CA PRO A 365 -18.17 6.85 -11.09
C PRO A 365 -19.09 7.73 -10.24
N GLU A 366 -19.73 7.16 -9.22
CA GLU A 366 -20.49 7.89 -8.21
C GLU A 366 -19.58 8.75 -7.33
N LEU A 367 -18.39 8.24 -6.98
CA LEU A 367 -17.45 8.88 -6.08
C LEU A 367 -16.39 9.70 -6.83
N ARG A 368 -16.21 10.95 -6.41
CA ARG A 368 -15.12 11.85 -6.83
C ARG A 368 -14.34 12.31 -5.59
N ILE A 369 -13.05 12.44 -5.72
CA ILE A 369 -12.14 12.83 -4.63
C ILE A 369 -11.32 14.02 -5.10
N PHE A 370 -11.32 15.12 -4.34
CA PHE A 370 -10.46 16.25 -4.67
C PHE A 370 -9.00 15.90 -4.45
N GLU A 371 -8.14 16.33 -5.36
CA GLU A 371 -6.69 16.05 -5.30
C GLU A 371 -6.01 16.51 -4.00
N THR A 372 -6.68 17.39 -3.23
CA THR A 372 -6.26 17.85 -1.90
C THR A 372 -6.45 16.80 -0.80
N CYS A 373 -7.20 15.72 -1.04
CA CYS A 373 -7.38 14.60 -0.11
C CYS A 373 -6.23 13.59 -0.25
N HIS A 374 -5.03 14.04 0.07
CA HIS A 374 -3.79 13.32 -0.23
C HIS A 374 -3.69 11.93 0.43
N ASN A 375 -4.16 11.79 1.68
CA ASN A 375 -4.06 10.52 2.39
C ASN A 375 -5.07 9.52 1.86
N LEU A 376 -6.31 9.92 1.60
CA LEU A 376 -7.31 9.05 1.00
C LEU A 376 -6.85 8.54 -0.38
N ILE A 377 -6.35 9.44 -1.25
CA ILE A 377 -5.86 9.08 -2.58
C ILE A 377 -4.65 8.15 -2.51
N ARG A 378 -3.81 8.30 -1.49
CA ARG A 378 -2.62 7.48 -1.27
C ARG A 378 -2.96 6.11 -0.72
N THR A 379 -3.85 6.03 0.26
CA THR A 379 -4.12 4.79 1.01
C THR A 379 -5.16 3.91 0.34
N LEU A 380 -6.20 4.46 -0.27
CA LEU A 380 -7.28 3.69 -0.90
C LEU A 380 -6.78 2.64 -1.92
N PRO A 381 -5.89 2.96 -2.86
CA PRO A 381 -5.35 1.97 -3.80
C PRO A 381 -4.33 1.00 -3.18
N THR A 382 -3.87 1.23 -1.94
CA THR A 382 -2.86 0.38 -1.30
C THR A 382 -3.45 -0.68 -0.39
N LEU A 383 -4.76 -0.70 -0.24
CA LEU A 383 -5.45 -1.73 0.52
C LEU A 383 -5.34 -3.08 -0.18
N THR A 384 -5.06 -4.12 0.60
CA THR A 384 -4.96 -5.50 0.13
C THR A 384 -5.97 -6.38 0.86
N PHE A 385 -6.28 -7.52 0.26
CA PHE A 385 -7.15 -8.53 0.90
C PHE A 385 -6.51 -9.05 2.19
N ASP A 386 -7.36 -9.34 3.18
CA ASP A 386 -6.92 -10.08 4.35
C ASP A 386 -6.51 -11.51 3.98
N ALA A 387 -5.55 -12.07 4.70
CA ALA A 387 -5.02 -13.41 4.40
C ALA A 387 -6.00 -14.54 4.74
N HIS A 388 -6.96 -14.28 5.62
CA HIS A 388 -7.92 -15.26 6.14
C HIS A 388 -9.34 -14.99 5.64
N ASP A 389 -9.66 -13.73 5.31
CA ASP A 389 -10.96 -13.32 4.78
C ASP A 389 -10.77 -12.50 3.49
N CYS A 390 -10.99 -13.14 2.35
CA CYS A 390 -10.87 -12.51 1.03
C CYS A 390 -11.97 -11.46 0.73
N GLU A 391 -12.94 -11.26 1.60
CA GLU A 391 -13.96 -10.22 1.49
C GLU A 391 -13.63 -8.98 2.35
N ASP A 392 -12.60 -9.06 3.22
CA ASP A 392 -12.17 -7.97 4.08
C ASP A 392 -10.76 -7.44 3.69
N VAL A 393 -10.43 -6.27 4.23
CA VAL A 393 -9.14 -5.59 4.08
C VAL A 393 -8.20 -6.07 5.18
N SER A 394 -6.94 -6.29 4.82
CA SER A 394 -5.89 -6.68 5.76
C SER A 394 -5.64 -5.61 6.82
N ASP A 395 -5.61 -6.01 8.08
CA ASP A 395 -5.27 -5.14 9.23
C ASP A 395 -3.83 -4.58 9.19
N LEU A 396 -2.99 -5.07 8.28
CA LEU A 396 -1.63 -4.56 8.06
C LEU A 396 -1.60 -3.30 7.18
N CYS A 397 -2.72 -2.94 6.59
CA CYS A 397 -2.83 -1.76 5.73
C CYS A 397 -3.04 -0.47 6.55
N GLU A 398 -2.63 0.65 5.99
CA GLU A 398 -3.01 1.97 6.51
C GLU A 398 -4.42 2.30 5.99
N ASP A 399 -5.46 1.95 6.74
CA ASP A 399 -6.86 1.97 6.29
C ASP A 399 -7.71 3.13 6.86
N HIS A 400 -7.15 4.00 7.71
CA HIS A 400 -7.89 5.04 8.42
C HIS A 400 -8.67 6.01 7.52
N ALA A 401 -8.11 6.46 6.39
CA ALA A 401 -8.85 7.31 5.46
C ALA A 401 -9.88 6.51 4.64
N PRO A 402 -9.60 5.29 4.15
CA PRO A 402 -10.60 4.37 3.62
C PRO A 402 -11.73 4.01 4.60
N GLU A 403 -11.43 3.80 5.89
CA GLU A 403 -12.44 3.55 6.92
C GLU A 403 -13.37 4.76 7.09
N ALA A 404 -12.82 5.97 7.18
CA ALA A 404 -13.63 7.19 7.19
C ALA A 404 -14.49 7.32 5.93
N LEU A 405 -13.96 6.93 4.74
CA LEU A 405 -14.72 6.87 3.50
C LEU A 405 -15.87 5.87 3.61
N ARG A 406 -15.58 4.67 4.10
CA ARG A 406 -16.56 3.59 4.31
C ARG A 406 -17.71 4.04 5.21
N TYR A 407 -17.42 4.64 6.36
CA TYR A 407 -18.43 5.19 7.27
C TYR A 407 -19.29 6.27 6.59
N GLY A 408 -18.66 7.15 5.82
CA GLY A 408 -19.36 8.18 5.07
C GLY A 408 -20.33 7.61 4.05
N LEU A 409 -19.91 6.61 3.27
CA LEU A 409 -20.74 5.95 2.27
C LEU A 409 -21.87 5.13 2.88
N MET A 410 -21.61 4.41 3.98
CA MET A 410 -22.61 3.63 4.72
C MET A 410 -23.69 4.51 5.35
N SER A 411 -23.37 5.74 5.73
CA SER A 411 -24.36 6.71 6.23
C SER A 411 -25.38 7.16 5.17
N ARG A 412 -25.14 6.82 3.91
CA ARG A 412 -25.99 7.13 2.77
C ARG A 412 -26.18 5.92 1.86
N PRO A 413 -26.95 4.91 2.28
CA PRO A 413 -27.26 3.78 1.44
C PRO A 413 -28.01 4.26 0.18
N ARG A 414 -27.74 3.63 -0.96
CA ARG A 414 -28.50 3.89 -2.18
C ARG A 414 -29.98 3.62 -1.90
N PRO A 415 -30.91 4.51 -2.31
CA PRO A 415 -32.32 4.18 -2.27
C PRO A 415 -32.50 2.90 -3.09
N ALA A 416 -33.23 1.92 -2.52
CA ALA A 416 -33.57 0.71 -3.26
C ALA A 416 -34.16 1.11 -4.61
N ALA A 417 -33.65 0.52 -5.69
CA ALA A 417 -34.21 0.78 -7.01
C ALA A 417 -35.73 0.53 -6.93
N PRO A 418 -36.58 1.46 -7.42
CA PRO A 418 -38.01 1.27 -7.36
C PRO A 418 -38.29 -0.08 -8.00
N GLU A 419 -38.95 -0.98 -7.23
CA GLU A 419 -39.36 -2.26 -7.78
C GLU A 419 -40.09 -1.98 -9.08
N LYS A 420 -39.55 -2.48 -10.18
CA LYS A 420 -40.27 -2.46 -11.46
C LYS A 420 -41.58 -3.18 -11.16
N ARG A 421 -42.65 -2.40 -10.96
CA ARG A 421 -44.00 -2.98 -10.80
C ARG A 421 -44.12 -3.98 -11.93
N LYS A 422 -44.11 -5.27 -11.58
CA LYS A 422 -44.46 -6.32 -12.54
C LYS A 422 -45.85 -5.93 -13.04
N ARG A 423 -45.96 -5.54 -14.32
CA ARG A 423 -47.24 -5.38 -14.97
C ARG A 423 -47.90 -6.75 -14.84
N VAL A 424 -48.82 -6.86 -13.88
CA VAL A 424 -49.68 -8.02 -13.79
C VAL A 424 -50.63 -7.91 -14.98
N TYR A 425 -50.28 -8.59 -16.06
CA TYR A 425 -51.23 -8.81 -17.15
C TYR A 425 -52.30 -9.71 -16.56
N ARG A 426 -53.43 -9.13 -16.16
CA ARG A 426 -54.65 -9.90 -15.93
C ARG A 426 -55.11 -10.37 -17.32
N TYR A 427 -54.77 -11.60 -17.65
CA TYR A 427 -55.37 -12.28 -18.79
C TYR A 427 -56.81 -12.52 -18.43
N ASP A 428 -57.72 -11.80 -19.07
CA ASP A 428 -59.18 -12.07 -19.00
C ASP A 428 -59.56 -12.87 -20.25
N PRO A 429 -59.82 -14.19 -20.11
CA PRO A 429 -60.15 -15.04 -21.25
C PRO A 429 -61.49 -14.73 -21.89
N LEU A 430 -62.31 -13.85 -21.29
CA LEU A 430 -63.62 -13.45 -21.77
C LEU A 430 -63.61 -12.11 -22.52
N GLN A 431 -62.49 -11.35 -22.51
CA GLN A 431 -62.33 -10.17 -23.37
C GLN A 431 -61.73 -10.54 -24.67
N SER A 432 -62.56 -10.91 -25.65
CA SER A 432 -62.19 -11.01 -27.06
C SER A 432 -62.01 -9.62 -27.64
N THR A 433 -60.79 -9.16 -27.77
CA THR A 433 -60.46 -8.04 -28.67
C THR A 433 -60.27 -8.59 -30.06
N PRO A 434 -61.03 -8.13 -31.08
CA PRO A 434 -60.73 -8.43 -32.45
C PRO A 434 -59.54 -7.58 -32.93
N GLU A 435 -58.67 -8.24 -33.72
CA GLU A 435 -57.67 -7.62 -34.59
C GLU A 435 -56.37 -7.10 -33.95
N THR A 436 -55.34 -7.89 -33.96
CA THR A 436 -54.22 -7.86 -34.89
C THR A 436 -53.27 -9.03 -34.61
N SER A 437 -53.43 -10.10 -35.36
CA SER A 437 -52.42 -11.17 -35.45
C SER A 437 -51.35 -10.75 -36.47
N PRO A 438 -50.09 -10.67 -36.10
CA PRO A 438 -49.02 -10.76 -37.09
C PRO A 438 -48.87 -12.22 -37.48
N GLY A 439 -49.06 -12.45 -38.76
CA GLY A 439 -49.03 -13.81 -39.36
C GLY A 439 -47.71 -14.51 -39.10
N PHE A 440 -47.84 -15.76 -38.69
CA PHE A 440 -46.83 -16.80 -38.86
C PHE A 440 -46.54 -16.95 -40.36
N ARG A 441 -45.35 -16.58 -40.80
CA ARG A 441 -44.73 -17.15 -42.02
C ARG A 441 -43.77 -18.21 -41.58
N GLY A 442 -44.20 -19.45 -41.78
CA GLY A 442 -43.32 -20.60 -41.71
C GLY A 442 -42.42 -20.66 -42.99
N LEU A 443 -41.23 -21.09 -42.79
CA LEU A 443 -40.48 -22.19 -43.39
C LEU A 443 -39.11 -22.18 -42.77
#